data_c98fb067003c6ead236e1bedf8d54244
#
_entry.id   c98fb067003c6ead236e1bedf8d54244
#
_cell.length_a   1.000
_cell.length_b   1.000
_cell.length_c   1.000
_cell.angle_alpha   90.00
_cell.angle_beta   90.00
_cell.angle_gamma   90.00
#
_symmetry.space_group_name_H-M   'P 1'
#
loop_
_entity.id
_entity.type
_entity.pdbx_description
1 polymer ?
#
loop_
_entity_poly.entity_id
_entity_poly.type
_entity_poly.pdbx_seq_one_letter_code
_entity_poly.pdbx_strand_id
1 'polypeptide(L)'
;MKKILISLLFVLVSAVSANAQLLYRVSGADLKKPSYVFGTFHFANSPFVDQVAGVRQALDATDQVYGELNFDVMLNPDSMQVMQKHMLLPEGKTLKTVLTPEQYKKLDAVLVDYMGVGLSNPMVAQQMGKMSPATLLTQLMVLQYLKAH
;
A
#
# COMPACT_ATOMS: atom_id res chain seq x y z
N MET A 1 6.24 9.00 46.27
CA MET A 1 6.66 10.13 45.42
C MET A 1 7.81 9.75 44.47
N LYS A 2 8.96 9.21 44.90
CA LYS A 2 10.10 8.83 44.03
C LYS A 2 9.71 7.82 42.91
N LYS A 3 8.88 6.80 43.20
CA LYS A 3 8.42 5.80 42.21
C LYS A 3 7.54 6.39 41.11
N ILE A 4 6.70 7.37 41.44
CA ILE A 4 5.83 8.08 40.49
C ILE A 4 6.67 8.98 39.58
N LEU A 5 7.70 9.65 40.12
CA LEU A 5 8.62 10.47 39.33
C LEU A 5 9.41 9.62 38.32
N ILE A 6 9.86 8.42 38.70
CA ILE A 6 10.59 7.49 37.83
C ILE A 6 9.68 6.96 36.73
N SER A 7 8.43 6.62 37.06
CA SER A 7 7.46 6.18 36.04
C SER A 7 7.11 7.31 35.07
N LEU A 8 6.98 8.54 35.55
CA LEU A 8 6.71 9.71 34.68
C LEU A 8 7.90 10.00 33.73
N LEU A 9 9.13 9.86 34.26
CA LEU A 9 10.34 10.02 33.46
C LEU A 9 10.45 8.94 32.36
N PHE A 10 10.07 7.69 32.66
CA PHE A 10 10.06 6.60 31.69
C PHE A 10 9.03 6.82 30.59
N VAL A 11 7.84 7.33 30.91
CA VAL A 11 6.78 7.68 29.93
C VAL A 11 7.22 8.86 29.06
N LEU A 12 7.88 9.87 29.62
CA LEU A 12 8.42 11.00 28.84
C LEU A 12 9.51 10.57 27.86
N VAL A 13 10.40 9.66 28.23
CA VAL A 13 11.48 9.16 27.36
C VAL A 13 10.91 8.29 26.23
N SER A 14 9.83 7.55 26.47
CA SER A 14 9.16 6.72 25.45
C SER A 14 8.41 7.57 24.42
N ALA A 15 7.94 8.76 24.77
CA ALA A 15 7.19 9.64 23.87
C ALA A 15 8.06 10.34 22.82
N VAL A 16 9.39 10.37 22.98
CA VAL A 16 10.30 11.09 22.06
C VAL A 16 10.73 10.25 20.86
N SER A 17 10.41 8.96 20.82
CA SER A 17 10.97 8.02 19.83
C SER A 17 10.00 7.55 18.73
N ALA A 18 8.79 8.09 18.64
CA ALA A 18 7.83 7.73 17.60
C ALA A 18 7.97 8.63 16.37
N ASN A 19 9.16 8.76 15.81
CA ASN A 19 9.33 9.29 14.47
C ASN A 19 9.16 8.13 13.49
N ALA A 20 8.04 8.08 12.77
CA ALA A 20 7.86 7.20 11.63
C ALA A 20 8.84 7.65 10.53
N GLN A 21 10.01 7.01 10.48
CA GLN A 21 11.00 7.29 9.44
C GLN A 21 10.68 6.46 8.20
N LEU A 22 10.71 7.10 7.04
CA LEU A 22 10.59 6.41 5.75
C LEU A 22 11.95 6.00 5.19
N LEU A 23 13.04 6.65 5.63
CA LEU A 23 14.40 6.37 5.19
C LEU A 23 15.22 5.78 6.34
N TYR A 24 15.77 4.59 6.10
CA TYR A 24 16.65 3.88 7.02
C TYR A 24 18.04 3.75 6.43
N ARG A 25 19.07 4.04 7.22
CA ARG A 25 20.46 3.83 6.88
C ARG A 25 20.94 2.50 7.47
N VAL A 26 21.46 1.63 6.62
CA VAL A 26 22.04 0.34 7.01
C VAL A 26 23.57 0.45 6.90
N SER A 27 24.28 0.20 8.00
CA SER A 27 25.73 0.20 8.05
C SER A 27 26.23 -0.99 8.88
N GLY A 28 27.42 -1.48 8.56
CA GLY A 28 28.03 -2.61 9.25
C GLY A 28 29.53 -2.67 8.97
N ALA A 29 30.27 -3.50 9.74
CA ALA A 29 31.72 -3.60 9.65
C ALA A 29 32.22 -4.05 8.26
N ASP A 30 31.42 -4.85 7.56
CA ASP A 30 31.78 -5.41 6.24
C ASP A 30 31.28 -4.56 5.06
N LEU A 31 30.56 -3.46 5.33
CA LEU A 31 30.06 -2.56 4.30
C LEU A 31 31.06 -1.40 4.08
N LYS A 32 31.61 -1.29 2.88
CA LYS A 32 32.48 -0.16 2.51
C LYS A 32 31.75 1.18 2.48
N LYS A 33 30.45 1.15 2.14
CA LYS A 33 29.54 2.30 2.12
C LYS A 33 28.21 1.88 2.76
N PRO A 34 27.47 2.82 3.35
CA PRO A 34 26.13 2.51 3.85
C PRO A 34 25.18 2.18 2.69
N SER A 35 24.20 1.31 2.96
CA SER A 35 23.02 1.11 2.14
C SER A 35 21.82 1.84 2.76
N TYR A 36 20.80 2.05 1.99
CA TYR A 36 19.59 2.72 2.45
C TYR A 36 18.34 1.91 2.08
N VAL A 37 17.36 1.89 2.96
CA VAL A 37 16.03 1.33 2.70
C VAL A 37 15.04 2.48 2.80
N PHE A 38 14.27 2.67 1.75
CA PHE A 38 13.25 3.71 1.68
C PHE A 38 11.85 3.08 1.57
N GLY A 39 10.97 3.42 2.52
CA GLY A 39 9.57 3.00 2.47
C GLY A 39 8.81 3.79 1.40
N THR A 40 8.10 3.09 0.54
CA THR A 40 7.37 3.69 -0.59
C THR A 40 5.87 3.74 -0.33
N PHE A 41 5.20 4.67 -0.98
CA PHE A 41 3.75 4.79 -1.03
C PHE A 41 3.34 5.15 -2.46
N HIS A 42 2.61 4.27 -3.12
CA HIS A 42 2.32 4.37 -4.56
C HIS A 42 1.55 5.62 -5.00
N PHE A 43 0.86 6.29 -4.07
CA PHE A 43 0.14 7.54 -4.36
C PHE A 43 0.92 8.80 -3.94
N ALA A 44 2.12 8.64 -3.39
CA ALA A 44 2.97 9.78 -3.09
C ALA A 44 3.44 10.44 -4.38
N ASN A 45 3.29 11.75 -4.47
CA ASN A 45 3.83 12.52 -5.58
C ASN A 45 5.32 12.83 -5.38
N SER A 46 6.02 13.19 -6.47
CA SER A 46 7.45 13.53 -6.40
C SER A 46 7.79 14.60 -5.36
N PRO A 47 7.00 15.71 -5.21
CA PRO A 47 7.25 16.70 -4.18
C PRO A 47 7.24 16.16 -2.74
N PHE A 48 6.46 15.09 -2.47
CA PHE A 48 6.46 14.43 -1.16
C PHE A 48 7.81 13.78 -0.86
N VAL A 49 8.41 13.10 -1.85
CA VAL A 49 9.72 12.46 -1.72
C VAL A 49 10.80 13.48 -1.34
N ASP A 50 10.74 14.68 -1.93
CA ASP A 50 11.67 15.77 -1.65
C ASP A 50 11.54 16.34 -0.23
N GLN A 51 10.40 16.14 0.42
CA GLN A 51 10.17 16.57 1.80
C GLN A 51 10.74 15.57 2.82
N VAL A 52 11.05 14.34 2.40
CA VAL A 52 11.62 13.34 3.32
C VAL A 52 13.11 13.63 3.52
N ALA A 53 13.44 13.99 4.77
CA ALA A 53 14.80 14.38 5.14
C ALA A 53 15.83 13.28 4.77
N GLY A 54 16.89 13.68 4.07
CA GLY A 54 18.01 12.81 3.73
C GLY A 54 17.84 11.92 2.50
N VAL A 55 16.68 11.87 1.85
CA VAL A 55 16.44 10.98 0.69
C VAL A 55 17.34 11.37 -0.49
N ARG A 56 17.44 12.65 -0.83
CA ARG A 56 18.31 13.10 -1.94
C ARG A 56 19.77 12.78 -1.67
N GLN A 57 20.25 13.06 -0.45
CA GLN A 57 21.63 12.76 -0.05
C GLN A 57 21.91 11.24 -0.06
N ALA A 58 20.93 10.41 0.36
CA ALA A 58 21.07 8.96 0.30
C ALA A 58 21.15 8.47 -1.14
N LEU A 59 20.31 9.01 -2.04
CA LEU A 59 20.32 8.67 -3.46
C LEU A 59 21.66 9.03 -4.11
N ASP A 60 22.18 10.24 -3.87
CA ASP A 60 23.45 10.72 -4.41
C ASP A 60 24.67 9.93 -3.86
N ALA A 61 24.53 9.34 -2.67
CA ALA A 61 25.58 8.55 -2.02
C ALA A 61 25.60 7.07 -2.45
N THR A 62 24.59 6.61 -3.20
CA THR A 62 24.47 5.21 -3.64
C THR A 62 24.93 5.03 -5.08
N ASP A 63 25.56 3.88 -5.36
CA ASP A 63 26.00 3.53 -6.71
C ASP A 63 24.90 2.79 -7.51
N GLN A 64 23.88 2.26 -6.82
CA GLN A 64 22.79 1.47 -7.41
C GLN A 64 21.49 1.71 -6.66
N VAL A 65 20.36 1.65 -7.38
CA VAL A 65 19.01 1.73 -6.83
C VAL A 65 18.23 0.49 -7.26
N TYR A 66 17.57 -0.15 -6.29
CA TYR A 66 16.69 -1.29 -6.53
C TYR A 66 15.25 -0.87 -6.24
N GLY A 67 14.37 -1.07 -7.20
CA GLY A 67 12.92 -0.91 -7.02
C GLY A 67 12.27 -2.20 -6.50
N GLU A 68 11.04 -2.10 -6.04
CA GLU A 68 10.25 -3.25 -5.56
C GLU A 68 9.95 -4.26 -6.69
N LEU A 69 9.84 -3.78 -7.92
CA LEU A 69 9.50 -4.59 -9.09
C LEU A 69 10.49 -4.34 -10.23
N ASN A 70 10.82 -5.39 -10.96
CA ASN A 70 11.52 -5.28 -12.23
C ASN A 70 10.51 -4.93 -13.34
N PHE A 71 10.68 -3.77 -13.95
CA PHE A 71 9.79 -3.30 -15.02
C PHE A 71 9.74 -4.23 -16.23
N ASP A 72 10.87 -4.86 -16.61
CA ASP A 72 10.90 -5.79 -17.74
C ASP A 72 10.03 -7.02 -17.47
N VAL A 73 10.04 -7.52 -16.21
CA VAL A 73 9.18 -8.64 -15.80
C VAL A 73 7.71 -8.17 -15.74
N MET A 74 7.46 -6.96 -15.25
CA MET A 74 6.11 -6.43 -15.10
C MET A 74 5.45 -6.17 -16.45
N LEU A 75 6.21 -5.75 -17.46
CA LEU A 75 5.71 -5.49 -18.83
C LEU A 75 5.71 -6.72 -19.73
N ASN A 76 6.26 -7.85 -19.26
CA ASN A 76 6.24 -9.09 -20.01
C ASN A 76 4.80 -9.65 -20.10
N PRO A 77 4.30 -10.01 -21.32
CA PRO A 77 2.93 -10.49 -21.52
C PRO A 77 2.57 -11.71 -20.67
N ASP A 78 3.49 -12.67 -20.51
CA ASP A 78 3.25 -13.89 -19.73
C ASP A 78 3.12 -13.55 -18.23
N SER A 79 3.96 -12.65 -17.72
CA SER A 79 3.86 -12.16 -16.35
C SER A 79 2.55 -11.41 -16.11
N MET A 80 2.13 -10.59 -17.07
CA MET A 80 0.84 -9.88 -17.00
C MET A 80 -0.33 -10.85 -16.98
N GLN A 81 -0.29 -11.92 -17.79
CA GLN A 81 -1.33 -12.95 -17.82
C GLN A 81 -1.43 -13.69 -16.47
N VAL A 82 -0.28 -14.08 -15.90
CA VAL A 82 -0.22 -14.70 -14.57
C VAL A 82 -0.79 -13.77 -13.51
N MET A 83 -0.40 -12.50 -13.51
CA MET A 83 -0.91 -11.50 -12.59
C MET A 83 -2.43 -11.31 -12.73
N GLN A 84 -2.95 -11.17 -13.95
CA GLN A 84 -4.38 -11.07 -14.20
C GLN A 84 -5.15 -12.26 -13.67
N LYS A 85 -4.63 -13.48 -13.85
CA LYS A 85 -5.25 -14.70 -13.31
C LYS A 85 -5.41 -14.66 -11.79
N HIS A 86 -4.42 -14.12 -11.07
CA HIS A 86 -4.49 -13.98 -9.60
C HIS A 86 -5.37 -12.80 -9.15
N MET A 87 -5.60 -11.83 -10.01
CA MET A 87 -6.49 -10.70 -9.72
C MET A 87 -7.97 -11.06 -9.81
N LEU A 88 -8.32 -12.17 -10.44
CA LEU A 88 -9.69 -12.58 -10.68
C LEU A 88 -10.09 -13.79 -9.81
N LEU A 89 -11.38 -13.92 -9.58
CA LEU A 89 -11.97 -15.14 -9.03
C LEU A 89 -11.81 -16.30 -10.04
N PRO A 90 -11.78 -17.55 -9.56
CA PRO A 90 -11.77 -18.72 -10.44
C PRO A 90 -12.93 -18.66 -11.45
N GLU A 91 -12.73 -19.34 -12.58
CA GLU A 91 -13.73 -19.42 -13.63
C GLU A 91 -15.11 -19.85 -13.10
N GLY A 92 -16.16 -19.22 -13.60
CA GLY A 92 -17.53 -19.44 -13.14
C GLY A 92 -17.88 -18.81 -11.78
N LYS A 93 -16.95 -18.19 -11.09
CA LYS A 93 -17.19 -17.49 -9.82
C LYS A 93 -17.30 -15.97 -10.03
N THR A 94 -18.16 -15.35 -9.22
CA THR A 94 -18.32 -13.91 -9.14
C THR A 94 -18.46 -13.49 -7.69
N LEU A 95 -18.30 -12.21 -7.38
CA LEU A 95 -18.56 -11.70 -6.03
C LEU A 95 -19.96 -12.05 -5.55
N LYS A 96 -20.95 -12.08 -6.44
CA LYS A 96 -22.34 -12.47 -6.11
C LYS A 96 -22.44 -13.94 -5.68
N THR A 97 -21.57 -14.83 -6.18
CA THR A 97 -21.60 -16.27 -5.85
C THR A 97 -20.71 -16.65 -4.66
N VAL A 98 -19.73 -15.81 -4.31
CA VAL A 98 -18.76 -16.10 -3.24
C VAL A 98 -19.03 -15.32 -1.95
N LEU A 99 -19.77 -14.22 -2.02
CA LEU A 99 -20.19 -13.43 -0.86
C LEU A 99 -21.58 -13.83 -0.40
N THR A 100 -21.85 -13.70 0.90
CA THR A 100 -23.23 -13.77 1.39
C THR A 100 -24.04 -12.57 0.89
N PRO A 101 -25.37 -12.65 0.85
CA PRO A 101 -26.23 -11.52 0.46
C PRO A 101 -25.92 -10.26 1.28
N GLU A 102 -25.67 -10.39 2.59
CA GLU A 102 -25.36 -9.28 3.48
C GLU A 102 -23.97 -8.67 3.14
N GLN A 103 -22.97 -9.50 2.86
CA GLN A 103 -21.64 -9.03 2.44
C GLN A 103 -21.70 -8.32 1.10
N TYR A 104 -22.44 -8.89 0.14
CA TYR A 104 -22.62 -8.29 -1.17
C TYR A 104 -23.31 -6.92 -1.08
N LYS A 105 -24.35 -6.81 -0.27
CA LYS A 105 -25.06 -5.54 -0.01
C LYS A 105 -24.16 -4.50 0.65
N LYS A 106 -23.34 -4.91 1.62
CA LYS A 106 -22.36 -4.00 2.26
C LYS A 106 -21.34 -3.48 1.25
N LEU A 107 -20.81 -4.37 0.42
CA LEU A 107 -19.87 -3.98 -0.63
C LEU A 107 -20.52 -3.03 -1.64
N ASP A 108 -21.73 -3.32 -2.09
CA ASP A 108 -22.49 -2.45 -3.00
C ASP A 108 -22.66 -1.04 -2.40
N ALA A 109 -23.04 -0.95 -1.13
CA ALA A 109 -23.18 0.33 -0.44
C ALA A 109 -21.86 1.11 -0.34
N VAL A 110 -20.74 0.44 -0.11
CA VAL A 110 -19.41 1.07 -0.09
C VAL A 110 -19.03 1.61 -1.47
N LEU A 111 -19.29 0.84 -2.53
CA LEU A 111 -19.04 1.31 -3.90
C LEU A 111 -19.92 2.51 -4.27
N VAL A 112 -21.19 2.48 -3.89
CA VAL A 112 -22.08 3.64 -4.08
C VAL A 112 -21.55 4.87 -3.34
N ASP A 113 -21.07 4.71 -2.11
CA ASP A 113 -20.51 5.83 -1.34
C ASP A 113 -19.24 6.42 -1.97
N TYR A 114 -18.37 5.58 -2.57
CA TYR A 114 -17.12 6.05 -3.18
C TYR A 114 -17.25 6.50 -4.63
N MET A 115 -18.09 5.82 -5.42
CA MET A 115 -18.18 6.00 -6.87
C MET A 115 -19.51 6.58 -7.35
N GLY A 116 -20.50 6.71 -6.47
CA GLY A 116 -21.86 7.08 -6.84
C GLY A 116 -22.68 5.94 -7.48
N VAL A 117 -22.04 4.82 -7.78
CA VAL A 117 -22.65 3.63 -8.39
C VAL A 117 -22.12 2.36 -7.76
N GLY A 118 -22.94 1.32 -7.65
CA GLY A 118 -22.58 0.03 -7.04
C GLY A 118 -22.66 -1.14 -8.01
N LEU A 119 -22.60 -2.35 -7.48
CA LEU A 119 -22.64 -3.62 -8.23
C LEU A 119 -24.00 -3.90 -8.91
N SER A 120 -25.03 -3.13 -8.60
CA SER A 120 -26.30 -3.12 -9.33
C SER A 120 -26.18 -2.49 -10.73
N ASN A 121 -25.17 -1.64 -10.95
CA ASN A 121 -24.84 -1.12 -12.26
C ASN A 121 -24.12 -2.19 -13.10
N PRO A 122 -24.60 -2.52 -14.32
CA PRO A 122 -24.03 -3.59 -15.14
C PRO A 122 -22.53 -3.39 -15.45
N MET A 123 -22.09 -2.15 -15.67
CA MET A 123 -20.70 -1.83 -15.98
C MET A 123 -19.78 -2.10 -14.78
N VAL A 124 -20.21 -1.69 -13.58
CA VAL A 124 -19.48 -1.97 -12.32
C VAL A 124 -19.45 -3.48 -12.04
N ALA A 125 -20.59 -4.16 -12.22
CA ALA A 125 -20.66 -5.62 -12.06
C ALA A 125 -19.74 -6.36 -13.07
N GLN A 126 -19.62 -5.88 -14.30
CA GLN A 126 -18.72 -6.46 -15.30
C GLN A 126 -17.25 -6.25 -14.93
N GLN A 127 -16.86 -5.07 -14.48
CA GLN A 127 -15.48 -4.71 -14.16
C GLN A 127 -15.01 -5.30 -12.83
N MET A 128 -15.82 -5.17 -11.79
CA MET A 128 -15.43 -5.52 -10.41
C MET A 128 -16.01 -6.87 -9.95
N GLY A 129 -17.11 -7.33 -10.54
CA GLY A 129 -17.83 -8.51 -10.09
C GLY A 129 -17.04 -9.84 -10.17
N LYS A 130 -15.95 -9.86 -10.94
CA LYS A 130 -15.05 -11.02 -11.07
C LYS A 130 -13.72 -10.84 -10.33
N MET A 131 -13.48 -9.69 -9.68
CA MET A 131 -12.24 -9.46 -8.95
C MET A 131 -12.12 -10.40 -7.74
N SER A 132 -10.89 -10.84 -7.47
CA SER A 132 -10.60 -11.55 -6.21
C SER A 132 -10.78 -10.61 -5.02
N PRO A 133 -11.08 -11.12 -3.80
CA PRO A 133 -11.21 -10.27 -2.62
C PRO A 133 -9.97 -9.42 -2.33
N ALA A 134 -8.77 -9.93 -2.59
CA ALA A 134 -7.52 -9.18 -2.42
C ALA A 134 -7.43 -8.01 -3.40
N THR A 135 -7.72 -8.24 -4.68
CA THR A 135 -7.74 -7.17 -5.69
C THR A 135 -8.80 -6.13 -5.38
N LEU A 136 -9.99 -6.59 -4.97
CA LEU A 136 -11.07 -5.68 -4.59
C LEU A 136 -10.68 -4.80 -3.39
N LEU A 137 -10.03 -5.37 -2.37
CA LEU A 137 -9.53 -4.60 -1.22
C LEU A 137 -8.56 -3.50 -1.68
N THR A 138 -7.62 -3.82 -2.57
CA THR A 138 -6.70 -2.84 -3.14
C THR A 138 -7.45 -1.72 -3.87
N GLN A 139 -8.45 -2.05 -4.69
CA GLN A 139 -9.27 -1.05 -5.37
C GLN A 139 -10.04 -0.16 -4.39
N LEU A 140 -10.60 -0.72 -3.34
CA LEU A 140 -11.30 0.05 -2.30
C LEU A 140 -10.35 1.00 -1.56
N MET A 141 -9.12 0.60 -1.29
CA MET A 141 -8.09 1.48 -0.69
C MET A 141 -7.75 2.65 -1.61
N VAL A 142 -7.64 2.41 -2.92
CA VAL A 142 -7.44 3.48 -3.92
C VAL A 142 -8.61 4.45 -3.92
N LEU A 143 -9.84 3.94 -3.99
CA LEU A 143 -11.05 4.76 -3.98
C LEU A 143 -11.18 5.59 -2.69
N GLN A 144 -10.86 4.98 -1.55
CA GLN A 144 -10.83 5.68 -0.25
C GLN A 144 -9.83 6.82 -0.25
N TYR A 145 -8.63 6.57 -0.76
CA TYR A 145 -7.59 7.60 -0.88
C TYR A 145 -8.04 8.75 -1.78
N LEU A 146 -8.57 8.45 -2.97
CA LEU A 146 -9.05 9.46 -3.92
C LEU A 146 -10.24 10.28 -3.40
N LYS A 147 -11.09 9.68 -2.56
CA LYS A 147 -12.20 10.41 -1.93
C LYS A 147 -11.72 11.37 -0.83
N ALA A 148 -10.59 11.05 -0.18
CA ALA A 148 -10.04 11.84 0.92
C ALA A 148 -9.12 12.98 0.46
N HIS A 149 -8.66 12.97 -0.79
CA HIS A 149 -7.69 13.91 -1.36
C HIS A 149 -8.15 14.44 -2.71
#